data_469cc46f6f48cafc2a4dd0329338d195
#
_entry.id   469cc46f6f48cafc2a4dd0329338d195
#
_cell.length_a   1.000
_cell.length_b   1.000
_cell.length_c   1.000
_cell.angle_alpha   90.00
_cell.angle_beta   90.00
_cell.angle_gamma   90.00
#
_symmetry.space_group_name_H-M   'P 1'
#
loop_
_entity.id
_entity.type
_entity.pdbx_description
1 polymer ?
#
loop_
_entity_poly.entity_id
_entity_poly.type
_entity_poly.pdbx_seq_one_letter_code
_entity_poly.pdbx_strand_id
1 'polypeptide(L)'
;MKYLITGGCGFLGSNIASEILKKNGELIIFDSLYRFGSSQNLEWLKEKGKFNFIHGDIRNADDIESTIKIHKPDVVYHLAGQVAMTTSIADPRRDFEVNALGSFNLLDSIRKYSPETIVIYSSTNKVYGDLEWTSYEETDTRYVTPDFPDGFPETIALDFHSPYGCSKGTADQYMLDFHRMFDTKTVVFRHSSMYGGRQFATYDQGWIGWFCQKALETKCGTLKEPFTISGTGKQVRDVLYADDMVSLYLQTVDKIDSAQGQVFNIGGGIENSLSLLELFSILENELDIQLEYTHLPPRESDQRVFVADITKAKEILDWEPRISKYIGIRKMVEWISGL
;
A
#
# COMPACT_ATOMS: atom_id res chain seq x y z
N MET A 1 12.97 19.66 8.17
CA MET A 1 12.68 18.29 8.62
C MET A 1 13.55 17.29 7.88
N LYS A 2 14.01 16.31 8.59
CA LYS A 2 14.81 15.19 8.08
C LYS A 2 13.92 13.95 8.01
N TYR A 3 13.77 13.40 6.82
CA TYR A 3 12.90 12.27 6.54
C TYR A 3 13.72 11.01 6.28
N LEU A 4 13.29 9.89 6.86
CA LEU A 4 13.77 8.55 6.50
C LEU A 4 12.60 7.78 5.87
N ILE A 5 12.83 7.17 4.72
CA ILE A 5 11.86 6.26 4.09
C ILE A 5 12.48 4.87 4.03
N THR A 6 11.97 3.93 4.81
CA THR A 6 12.30 2.51 4.63
C THR A 6 11.43 1.94 3.51
N GLY A 7 12.04 1.20 2.58
CA GLY A 7 11.35 0.81 1.35
C GLY A 7 11.17 1.98 0.38
N GLY A 8 12.08 2.97 0.43
CA GLY A 8 11.97 4.23 -0.31
C GLY A 8 12.13 4.10 -1.82
N CYS A 9 12.65 2.99 -2.32
CA CYS A 9 12.71 2.66 -3.75
C CYS A 9 11.51 1.83 -4.22
N GLY A 10 10.58 1.47 -3.34
CA GLY A 10 9.30 0.84 -3.67
C GLY A 10 8.33 1.85 -4.31
N PHE A 11 7.14 1.37 -4.68
CA PHE A 11 6.09 2.17 -5.30
C PHE A 11 5.72 3.41 -4.48
N LEU A 12 5.19 3.22 -3.28
CA LEU A 12 4.76 4.32 -2.41
C LEU A 12 5.95 5.18 -1.96
N GLY A 13 7.05 4.52 -1.57
CA GLY A 13 8.26 5.20 -1.09
C GLY A 13 8.86 6.15 -2.12
N SER A 14 8.95 5.75 -3.38
CA SER A 14 9.51 6.59 -4.45
C SER A 14 8.62 7.80 -4.76
N ASN A 15 7.30 7.65 -4.71
CA ASN A 15 6.38 8.77 -4.89
C ASN A 15 6.48 9.79 -3.74
N ILE A 16 6.52 9.34 -2.48
CA ILE A 16 6.72 10.22 -1.31
C ILE A 16 8.11 10.89 -1.38
N ALA A 17 9.16 10.11 -1.68
CA ALA A 17 10.52 10.62 -1.83
C ALA A 17 10.62 11.75 -2.87
N SER A 18 9.99 11.56 -4.04
CA SER A 18 9.96 12.57 -5.09
C SER A 18 9.32 13.88 -4.62
N GLU A 19 8.24 13.81 -3.83
CA GLU A 19 7.56 15.00 -3.35
C GLU A 19 8.36 15.72 -2.24
N ILE A 20 9.05 14.96 -1.37
CA ILE A 20 9.96 15.54 -0.37
C ILE A 20 11.12 16.26 -1.06
N LEU A 21 11.70 15.67 -2.12
CA LEU A 21 12.78 16.29 -2.89
C LEU A 21 12.33 17.60 -3.57
N LYS A 22 11.12 17.65 -4.15
CA LYS A 22 10.55 18.87 -4.71
C LYS A 22 10.42 20.00 -3.68
N LYS A 23 10.16 19.64 -2.41
CA LYS A 23 10.05 20.59 -1.29
C LYS A 23 11.40 20.89 -0.63
N ASN A 24 12.51 20.41 -1.18
CA ASN A 24 13.87 20.54 -0.63
C ASN A 24 14.03 19.99 0.80
N GLY A 25 13.30 18.93 1.15
CA GLY A 25 13.44 18.22 2.41
C GLY A 25 14.76 17.42 2.47
N GLU A 26 15.36 17.31 3.65
CA GLU A 26 16.51 16.40 3.88
C GLU A 26 16.00 14.96 3.88
N LEU A 27 16.43 14.15 2.92
CA LEU A 27 15.90 12.82 2.66
C LEU A 27 16.96 11.73 2.79
N ILE A 28 16.63 10.70 3.54
CA ILE A 28 17.34 9.42 3.62
C ILE A 28 16.43 8.33 3.08
N ILE A 29 16.91 7.52 2.18
CA ILE A 29 16.25 6.34 1.64
C ILE A 29 17.00 5.10 2.12
N PHE A 30 16.28 4.21 2.81
CA PHE A 30 16.76 2.91 3.22
C PHE A 30 16.01 1.82 2.45
N ASP A 31 16.72 1.07 1.62
CA ASP A 31 16.09 0.06 0.76
C ASP A 31 17.07 -1.07 0.42
N SER A 32 16.58 -2.30 0.34
CA SER A 32 17.36 -3.48 -0.05
C SER A 32 17.40 -3.71 -1.56
N LEU A 33 16.62 -2.95 -2.34
CA LEU A 33 16.45 -3.10 -3.79
C LEU A 33 15.97 -4.50 -4.23
N TYR A 34 15.33 -5.22 -3.32
CA TYR A 34 14.88 -6.60 -3.58
C TYR A 34 13.69 -6.66 -4.56
N ARG A 35 12.78 -5.67 -4.47
CA ARG A 35 11.56 -5.65 -5.26
C ARG A 35 11.85 -5.30 -6.72
N PHE A 36 11.18 -6.00 -7.66
CA PHE A 36 11.21 -5.62 -9.07
C PHE A 36 10.80 -4.16 -9.25
N GLY A 37 11.57 -3.41 -10.04
CA GLY A 37 11.37 -1.99 -10.28
C GLY A 37 12.06 -1.06 -9.26
N SER A 38 12.56 -1.56 -8.11
CA SER A 38 13.20 -0.70 -7.10
C SER A 38 14.47 -0.03 -7.62
N SER A 39 15.27 -0.71 -8.41
CA SER A 39 16.47 -0.12 -9.03
C SER A 39 16.12 0.99 -10.03
N GLN A 40 15.07 0.80 -10.84
CA GLN A 40 14.57 1.82 -11.76
C GLN A 40 14.03 3.05 -11.00
N ASN A 41 13.35 2.82 -9.87
CA ASN A 41 12.88 3.90 -9.00
C ASN A 41 14.04 4.66 -8.36
N LEU A 42 15.10 3.97 -7.94
CA LEU A 42 16.30 4.61 -7.41
C LEU A 42 16.96 5.52 -8.44
N GLU A 43 17.17 5.05 -9.68
CA GLU A 43 17.75 5.88 -10.75
C GLU A 43 16.85 7.08 -11.07
N TRP A 44 15.54 6.88 -11.16
CA TRP A 44 14.59 7.96 -11.35
C TRP A 44 14.64 9.01 -10.22
N LEU A 45 14.80 8.60 -8.97
CA LEU A 45 14.92 9.52 -7.83
C LEU A 45 16.21 10.34 -7.87
N LYS A 46 17.31 9.77 -8.33
CA LYS A 46 18.59 10.50 -8.52
C LYS A 46 18.46 11.67 -9.49
N GLU A 47 17.55 11.57 -10.48
CA GLU A 47 17.23 12.65 -11.40
C GLU A 47 16.38 13.76 -10.74
N LYS A 48 15.66 13.47 -9.65
CA LYS A 48 14.78 14.42 -8.95
C LYS A 48 15.49 15.29 -7.93
N GLY A 49 16.62 14.84 -7.39
CA GLY A 49 17.36 15.63 -6.41
C GLY A 49 18.39 14.81 -5.64
N LYS A 50 19.03 15.47 -4.67
CA LYS A 50 20.06 14.84 -3.83
C LYS A 50 19.41 14.27 -2.57
N PHE A 51 19.78 13.06 -2.23
CA PHE A 51 19.39 12.37 -1.00
C PHE A 51 20.49 11.40 -0.56
N ASN A 52 20.39 10.94 0.69
CA ASN A 52 21.25 9.89 1.22
C ASN A 52 20.59 8.52 0.92
N PHE A 53 21.29 7.67 0.16
CA PHE A 53 20.84 6.29 -0.09
C PHE A 53 21.63 5.33 0.79
N ILE A 54 20.92 4.51 1.57
CA ILE A 54 21.46 3.43 2.40
C ILE A 54 20.94 2.12 1.84
N HIS A 55 21.83 1.31 1.27
CA HIS A 55 21.50 -0.06 0.90
C HIS A 55 21.50 -0.92 2.16
N GLY A 56 20.35 -1.31 2.65
CA GLY A 56 20.18 -2.05 3.90
C GLY A 56 18.93 -2.93 3.89
N ASP A 57 18.93 -3.94 4.76
CA ASP A 57 17.83 -4.86 4.93
C ASP A 57 17.17 -4.65 6.31
N ILE A 58 15.87 -4.38 6.34
CA ILE A 58 15.12 -4.12 7.58
C ILE A 58 15.17 -5.30 8.56
N ARG A 59 15.44 -6.52 8.06
CA ARG A 59 15.60 -7.73 8.87
C ARG A 59 16.90 -7.70 9.69
N ASN A 60 17.90 -6.98 9.20
CA ASN A 60 19.17 -6.79 9.91
C ASN A 60 19.03 -5.64 10.91
N ALA A 61 19.03 -5.99 12.20
CA ALA A 61 18.89 -5.02 13.28
C ALA A 61 20.02 -3.97 13.27
N ASP A 62 21.26 -4.38 12.95
CA ASP A 62 22.41 -3.46 12.94
C ASP A 62 22.32 -2.41 11.82
N ASP A 63 21.76 -2.77 10.66
CA ASP A 63 21.58 -1.84 9.54
C ASP A 63 20.63 -0.71 9.94
N ILE A 64 19.47 -1.07 10.51
CA ILE A 64 18.46 -0.06 10.88
C ILE A 64 18.86 0.70 12.15
N GLU A 65 19.47 0.04 13.14
CA GLU A 65 19.96 0.69 14.35
C GLU A 65 21.00 1.75 14.03
N SER A 66 22.00 1.40 13.21
CA SER A 66 23.04 2.33 12.75
C SER A 66 22.44 3.52 12.02
N THR A 67 21.45 3.28 11.15
CA THR A 67 20.77 4.31 10.40
C THR A 67 20.04 5.30 11.33
N ILE A 68 19.25 4.80 12.28
CA ILE A 68 18.53 5.65 13.24
C ILE A 68 19.49 6.43 14.14
N LYS A 69 20.52 5.75 14.66
CA LYS A 69 21.51 6.34 15.58
C LYS A 69 22.32 7.48 14.94
N ILE A 70 22.70 7.31 13.67
CA ILE A 70 23.51 8.29 12.94
C ILE A 70 22.63 9.48 12.48
N HIS A 71 21.49 9.19 11.90
CA HIS A 71 20.71 10.20 11.21
C HIS A 71 19.67 10.91 12.08
N LYS A 72 19.13 10.24 13.11
CA LYS A 72 18.09 10.77 14.00
C LYS A 72 17.02 11.53 13.23
N PRO A 73 16.23 10.83 12.36
CA PRO A 73 15.23 11.48 11.53
C PRO A 73 14.09 12.09 12.36
N ASP A 74 13.51 13.19 11.88
CA ASP A 74 12.30 13.77 12.48
C ASP A 74 11.08 12.90 12.17
N VAL A 75 11.05 12.34 10.95
CA VAL A 75 9.94 11.53 10.43
C VAL A 75 10.47 10.27 9.76
N VAL A 76 9.86 9.14 10.07
CA VAL A 76 10.06 7.86 9.38
C VAL A 76 8.77 7.45 8.68
N TYR A 77 8.80 7.33 7.36
CA TYR A 77 7.79 6.60 6.61
C TYR A 77 8.22 5.14 6.51
N HIS A 78 7.58 4.27 7.30
CA HIS A 78 7.93 2.85 7.35
C HIS A 78 7.12 2.07 6.32
N LEU A 79 7.71 1.91 5.13
CA LEU A 79 7.09 1.30 3.96
C LEU A 79 7.81 0.02 3.52
N ALA A 80 8.96 -0.29 4.10
CA ALA A 80 9.65 -1.56 3.88
C ALA A 80 8.74 -2.72 4.30
N GLY A 81 8.49 -3.65 3.40
CA GLY A 81 7.60 -4.77 3.66
C GLY A 81 7.56 -5.77 2.50
N GLN A 82 7.29 -7.02 2.83
CA GLN A 82 6.79 -8.02 1.90
C GLN A 82 5.28 -7.77 1.75
N VAL A 83 4.76 -7.67 0.53
CA VAL A 83 3.41 -7.15 0.26
C VAL A 83 2.53 -8.09 -0.57
N ALA A 84 3.07 -9.22 -1.06
CA ALA A 84 2.35 -10.19 -1.86
C ALA A 84 1.88 -11.38 -0.99
N MET A 85 0.57 -11.63 -0.98
CA MET A 85 -0.03 -12.72 -0.21
C MET A 85 0.48 -14.09 -0.70
N THR A 86 0.57 -14.31 -2.01
CA THR A 86 1.07 -15.57 -2.59
C THR A 86 2.52 -15.85 -2.20
N THR A 87 3.37 -14.83 -2.19
CA THR A 87 4.76 -14.93 -1.73
C THR A 87 4.83 -15.26 -0.24
N SER A 88 3.92 -14.72 0.60
CA SER A 88 3.88 -15.02 2.03
C SER A 88 3.54 -16.49 2.32
N ILE A 89 2.71 -17.11 1.49
CA ILE A 89 2.39 -18.55 1.59
C ILE A 89 3.58 -19.40 1.17
N ALA A 90 4.29 -18.99 0.13
CA ALA A 90 5.48 -19.71 -0.36
C ALA A 90 6.69 -19.59 0.58
N ASP A 91 6.87 -18.45 1.24
CA ASP A 91 7.96 -18.21 2.20
C ASP A 91 7.45 -17.41 3.43
N PRO A 92 6.72 -18.07 4.36
CA PRO A 92 6.15 -17.40 5.54
C PRO A 92 7.22 -16.92 6.51
N ARG A 93 8.41 -17.56 6.53
CA ARG A 93 9.52 -17.12 7.37
C ARG A 93 10.04 -15.76 6.93
N ARG A 94 10.30 -15.60 5.65
CA ARG A 94 10.75 -14.31 5.09
C ARG A 94 9.70 -13.22 5.31
N ASP A 95 8.42 -13.55 5.14
CA ASP A 95 7.32 -12.63 5.36
C ASP A 95 7.31 -12.12 6.81
N PHE A 96 7.43 -13.01 7.79
CA PHE A 96 7.54 -12.66 9.22
C PHE A 96 8.78 -11.80 9.50
N GLU A 97 9.95 -12.21 8.98
CA GLU A 97 11.21 -11.50 9.23
C GLU A 97 11.20 -10.08 8.67
N VAL A 98 10.61 -9.88 7.49
CA VAL A 98 10.53 -8.55 6.88
C VAL A 98 9.48 -7.68 7.57
N ASN A 99 8.25 -8.19 7.72
CA ASN A 99 7.12 -7.39 8.17
C ASN A 99 7.06 -7.23 9.70
N ALA A 100 7.15 -8.31 10.45
CA ALA A 100 7.04 -8.28 11.91
C ALA A 100 8.37 -7.92 12.58
N LEU A 101 9.41 -8.72 12.33
CA LEU A 101 10.71 -8.51 12.98
C LEU A 101 11.36 -7.21 12.50
N GLY A 102 11.33 -6.91 11.21
CA GLY A 102 11.88 -5.67 10.66
C GLY A 102 11.22 -4.42 11.23
N SER A 103 9.89 -4.43 11.38
CA SER A 103 9.17 -3.32 12.02
C SER A 103 9.53 -3.17 13.49
N PHE A 104 9.69 -4.29 14.20
CA PHE A 104 10.15 -4.27 15.59
C PHE A 104 11.58 -3.72 15.71
N ASN A 105 12.51 -4.12 14.84
CA ASN A 105 13.88 -3.59 14.82
C ASN A 105 13.89 -2.06 14.68
N LEU A 106 13.06 -1.53 13.77
CA LEU A 106 12.90 -0.10 13.60
C LEU A 106 12.37 0.59 14.86
N LEU A 107 11.28 0.10 15.42
CA LEU A 107 10.65 0.69 16.60
C LEU A 107 11.59 0.69 17.80
N ASP A 108 12.28 -0.43 18.06
CA ASP A 108 13.23 -0.53 19.17
C ASP A 108 14.44 0.40 19.01
N SER A 109 14.91 0.57 17.76
CA SER A 109 15.97 1.53 17.44
C SER A 109 15.52 2.98 17.66
N ILE A 110 14.29 3.33 17.24
CA ILE A 110 13.71 4.66 17.47
C ILE A 110 13.58 4.94 18.97
N ARG A 111 12.98 4.02 19.72
CA ARG A 111 12.84 4.14 21.16
C ARG A 111 14.18 4.42 21.87
N LYS A 112 15.24 3.76 21.44
CA LYS A 112 16.57 3.86 22.05
C LYS A 112 17.34 5.14 21.67
N TYR A 113 17.25 5.56 20.41
CA TYR A 113 18.19 6.53 19.85
C TYR A 113 17.55 7.83 19.32
N SER A 114 16.25 7.82 19.05
CA SER A 114 15.54 8.97 18.49
C SER A 114 14.04 8.96 18.90
N PRO A 115 13.72 9.02 20.22
CA PRO A 115 12.36 8.80 20.74
C PRO A 115 11.33 9.83 20.26
N GLU A 116 11.77 11.01 19.81
CA GLU A 116 10.88 12.04 19.28
C GLU A 116 10.47 11.84 17.82
N THR A 117 11.03 10.84 17.14
CA THR A 117 10.74 10.54 15.74
C THR A 117 9.28 10.15 15.55
N ILE A 118 8.63 10.76 14.57
CA ILE A 118 7.31 10.38 14.10
C ILE A 118 7.44 9.16 13.19
N VAL A 119 6.66 8.13 13.41
CA VAL A 119 6.62 6.90 12.58
C VAL A 119 5.25 6.75 11.94
N ILE A 120 5.18 6.77 10.63
CA ILE A 120 3.97 6.50 9.87
C ILE A 120 4.13 5.17 9.16
N TYR A 121 3.31 4.19 9.55
CA TYR A 121 3.39 2.80 9.12
C TYR A 121 2.32 2.46 8.08
N SER A 122 2.73 1.82 6.99
CA SER A 122 1.85 1.25 5.98
C SER A 122 1.44 -0.17 6.38
N SER A 123 0.27 -0.31 7.00
CA SER A 123 -0.41 -1.57 7.30
C SER A 123 -1.31 -2.00 6.12
N THR A 124 -2.28 -2.87 6.34
CA THR A 124 -3.12 -3.47 5.29
C THR A 124 -4.53 -3.78 5.81
N ASN A 125 -5.51 -3.78 4.91
CA ASN A 125 -6.86 -4.29 5.19
C ASN A 125 -6.90 -5.80 5.50
N LYS A 126 -5.84 -6.55 5.18
CA LYS A 126 -5.78 -7.99 5.47
C LYS A 126 -5.68 -8.32 6.96
N VAL A 127 -5.50 -7.32 7.82
CA VAL A 127 -5.61 -7.48 9.28
C VAL A 127 -7.05 -7.78 9.73
N TYR A 128 -8.05 -7.55 8.89
CA TYR A 128 -9.46 -7.84 9.15
C TYR A 128 -9.90 -9.23 8.69
N GLY A 129 -9.00 -10.06 8.16
CA GLY A 129 -9.28 -11.41 7.69
C GLY A 129 -10.12 -11.44 6.42
N ASP A 130 -10.91 -12.50 6.28
CA ASP A 130 -11.67 -12.78 5.06
C ASP A 130 -13.06 -12.12 5.06
N LEU A 131 -13.50 -11.60 6.22
CA LEU A 131 -14.81 -10.95 6.42
C LEU A 131 -16.02 -11.86 6.10
N GLU A 132 -15.88 -13.17 6.26
CA GLU A 132 -16.95 -14.13 5.93
C GLU A 132 -18.15 -14.07 6.90
N TRP A 133 -18.00 -13.37 8.00
CA TRP A 133 -19.05 -13.21 9.01
C TRP A 133 -20.12 -12.19 8.65
N THR A 134 -19.94 -11.37 7.61
CA THR A 134 -20.92 -10.37 7.12
C THR A 134 -21.72 -10.90 5.94
N SER A 135 -22.85 -10.26 5.67
CA SER A 135 -23.74 -10.61 4.55
C SER A 135 -23.20 -10.05 3.23
N TYR A 136 -23.39 -10.82 2.16
CA TYR A 136 -23.04 -10.40 0.80
C TYR A 136 -24.20 -10.64 -0.15
N GLU A 137 -24.45 -9.67 -1.02
CA GLU A 137 -25.33 -9.80 -2.16
C GLU A 137 -24.51 -9.79 -3.45
N GLU A 138 -24.88 -10.62 -4.40
CA GLU A 138 -24.23 -10.71 -5.70
C GLU A 138 -25.07 -10.00 -6.76
N THR A 139 -24.46 -9.04 -7.47
CA THR A 139 -25.05 -8.38 -8.63
C THR A 139 -24.42 -8.91 -9.93
N ASP A 140 -24.77 -8.32 -11.06
CA ASP A 140 -24.21 -8.73 -12.36
C ASP A 140 -22.69 -8.51 -12.41
N THR A 141 -22.18 -7.42 -11.81
CA THR A 141 -20.79 -7.01 -11.94
C THR A 141 -19.98 -7.04 -10.65
N ARG A 142 -20.61 -7.08 -9.47
CA ARG A 142 -19.93 -6.98 -8.17
C ARG A 142 -20.64 -7.71 -7.03
N TYR A 143 -19.90 -7.95 -5.96
CA TYR A 143 -20.47 -8.19 -4.64
C TYR A 143 -20.70 -6.85 -3.92
N VAL A 144 -21.74 -6.80 -3.10
CA VAL A 144 -22.02 -5.69 -2.18
C VAL A 144 -22.23 -6.24 -0.77
N THR A 145 -22.01 -5.43 0.25
CA THR A 145 -22.27 -5.76 1.65
C THR A 145 -23.30 -4.78 2.23
N PRO A 146 -24.56 -5.20 2.41
CA PRO A 146 -25.60 -4.32 2.96
C PRO A 146 -25.34 -3.87 4.40
N ASP A 147 -24.58 -4.66 5.17
CA ASP A 147 -24.25 -4.36 6.56
C ASP A 147 -23.26 -3.18 6.68
N PHE A 148 -22.48 -2.89 5.62
CA PHE A 148 -21.45 -1.84 5.59
C PHE A 148 -21.55 -1.01 4.30
N PRO A 149 -22.63 -0.22 4.14
CA PRO A 149 -22.87 0.55 2.91
C PRO A 149 -21.83 1.64 2.66
N ASP A 150 -21.19 2.17 3.72
CA ASP A 150 -20.15 3.21 3.66
C ASP A 150 -18.73 2.63 3.71
N GLY A 151 -18.59 1.31 3.79
CA GLY A 151 -17.33 0.60 3.95
C GLY A 151 -17.08 0.10 5.37
N PHE A 152 -15.97 -0.60 5.55
CA PHE A 152 -15.59 -1.21 6.84
C PHE A 152 -14.83 -0.21 7.71
N PRO A 153 -15.33 0.10 8.94
CA PRO A 153 -14.65 1.00 9.87
C PRO A 153 -13.53 0.28 10.64
N GLU A 154 -12.66 1.06 11.30
CA GLU A 154 -11.56 0.54 12.13
C GLU A 154 -12.02 -0.23 13.37
N THR A 155 -13.29 -0.13 13.72
CA THR A 155 -13.90 -0.76 14.91
C THR A 155 -14.23 -2.24 14.74
N ILE A 156 -14.20 -2.78 13.50
CA ILE A 156 -14.39 -4.22 13.30
C ILE A 156 -13.22 -5.01 13.89
N ALA A 157 -13.52 -6.24 14.33
CA ALA A 157 -12.52 -7.10 14.96
C ALA A 157 -11.36 -7.41 14.01
N LEU A 158 -10.16 -7.47 14.56
CA LEU A 158 -9.00 -7.98 13.82
C LEU A 158 -9.07 -9.51 13.76
N ASP A 159 -8.80 -10.07 12.59
CA ASP A 159 -8.81 -11.49 12.32
C ASP A 159 -7.70 -11.82 11.30
N PHE A 160 -6.48 -12.02 11.79
CA PHE A 160 -5.31 -12.17 10.93
C PHE A 160 -5.34 -13.49 10.18
N HIS A 161 -5.65 -13.44 8.90
CA HIS A 161 -5.56 -14.57 7.97
C HIS A 161 -4.34 -14.45 7.06
N SER A 162 -3.80 -15.58 6.61
CA SER A 162 -2.55 -15.72 5.85
C SER A 162 -1.30 -15.28 6.65
N PRO A 163 -0.09 -15.76 6.29
CA PRO A 163 1.16 -15.27 6.88
C PRO A 163 1.32 -13.75 6.71
N TYR A 164 0.90 -13.19 5.57
CA TYR A 164 0.92 -11.75 5.31
C TYR A 164 0.03 -10.95 6.28
N GLY A 165 -1.21 -11.39 6.49
CA GLY A 165 -2.12 -10.76 7.46
C GLY A 165 -1.56 -10.82 8.88
N CYS A 166 -0.99 -11.97 9.27
CA CYS A 166 -0.38 -12.16 10.58
C CYS A 166 0.85 -11.26 10.79
N SER A 167 1.77 -11.22 9.83
CA SER A 167 3.01 -10.45 9.97
C SER A 167 2.76 -8.95 9.96
N LYS A 168 1.89 -8.46 9.06
CA LYS A 168 1.50 -7.05 8.99
C LYS A 168 0.66 -6.64 10.20
N GLY A 169 -0.25 -7.51 10.65
CA GLY A 169 -1.06 -7.29 11.85
C GLY A 169 -0.22 -7.26 13.13
N THR A 170 0.81 -8.09 13.23
CA THR A 170 1.77 -8.03 14.34
C THR A 170 2.46 -6.68 14.39
N ALA A 171 2.98 -6.19 13.27
CA ALA A 171 3.62 -4.87 13.21
C ALA A 171 2.63 -3.72 13.51
N ASP A 172 1.40 -3.79 12.96
CA ASP A 172 0.30 -2.86 13.23
C ASP A 172 0.07 -2.72 14.75
N GLN A 173 -0.03 -3.83 15.47
CA GLN A 173 -0.25 -3.82 16.91
C GLN A 173 0.96 -3.32 17.70
N TYR A 174 2.19 -3.65 17.27
CA TYR A 174 3.39 -3.09 17.89
C TYR A 174 3.50 -1.57 17.70
N MET A 175 3.09 -1.02 16.56
CA MET A 175 3.05 0.44 16.38
C MET A 175 2.16 1.11 17.43
N LEU A 176 0.96 0.58 17.64
CA LEU A 176 0.02 1.10 18.64
C LEU A 176 0.52 0.92 20.07
N ASP A 177 1.14 -0.24 20.37
CA ASP A 177 1.65 -0.54 21.70
C ASP A 177 2.89 0.28 22.07
N PHE A 178 3.77 0.55 21.10
CA PHE A 178 4.93 1.43 21.33
C PHE A 178 4.52 2.87 21.64
N HIS A 179 3.42 3.36 21.03
CA HIS A 179 2.84 4.62 21.47
C HIS A 179 2.37 4.56 22.92
N ARG A 180 1.57 3.55 23.24
CA ARG A 180 0.95 3.38 24.57
C ARG A 180 1.97 3.21 25.69
N MET A 181 3.05 2.46 25.44
CA MET A 181 4.03 2.06 26.46
C MET A 181 5.25 2.94 26.53
N PHE A 182 5.61 3.61 25.41
CA PHE A 182 6.87 4.35 25.29
C PHE A 182 6.68 5.76 24.71
N ASP A 183 5.44 6.24 24.55
CA ASP A 183 5.10 7.55 23.96
C ASP A 183 5.68 7.78 22.55
N THR A 184 6.04 6.70 21.84
CA THR A 184 6.51 6.81 20.46
C THR A 184 5.39 7.34 19.56
N LYS A 185 5.67 8.39 18.78
CA LYS A 185 4.67 9.04 17.92
C LYS A 185 4.39 8.18 16.68
N THR A 186 3.54 7.17 16.80
CA THR A 186 3.21 6.24 15.72
C THR A 186 1.83 6.52 15.12
N VAL A 187 1.69 6.33 13.81
CA VAL A 187 0.41 6.35 13.09
C VAL A 187 0.35 5.12 12.18
N VAL A 188 -0.79 4.45 12.15
CA VAL A 188 -0.99 3.23 11.37
C VAL A 188 -2.03 3.47 10.27
N PHE A 189 -1.67 3.19 9.02
CA PHE A 189 -2.57 3.23 7.87
C PHE A 189 -2.85 1.82 7.37
N ARG A 190 -4.09 1.34 7.52
CA ARG A 190 -4.59 0.08 6.97
C ARG A 190 -5.11 0.32 5.57
N HIS A 191 -4.23 0.10 4.60
CA HIS A 191 -4.54 0.36 3.20
C HIS A 191 -5.40 -0.72 2.58
N SER A 192 -6.33 -0.27 1.73
CA SER A 192 -6.95 -1.06 0.67
C SER A 192 -6.04 -1.11 -0.57
N SER A 193 -6.59 -1.13 -1.78
CA SER A 193 -5.80 -1.22 -3.01
C SER A 193 -5.20 0.12 -3.42
N MET A 194 -3.88 0.16 -3.55
CA MET A 194 -3.12 1.33 -3.99
C MET A 194 -2.54 1.11 -5.38
N TYR A 195 -2.54 2.15 -6.22
CA TYR A 195 -2.00 2.08 -7.57
C TYR A 195 -1.50 3.44 -8.08
N GLY A 196 -0.71 3.43 -9.16
CA GLY A 196 -0.20 4.66 -9.78
C GLY A 196 1.17 4.50 -10.41
N GLY A 197 1.71 5.58 -10.92
CA GLY A 197 3.05 5.61 -11.50
C GLY A 197 4.12 5.12 -10.53
N ARG A 198 5.21 4.55 -11.05
CA ARG A 198 6.29 3.90 -10.28
C ARG A 198 5.92 2.56 -9.63
N GLN A 199 4.68 2.06 -9.82
CA GLN A 199 4.29 0.71 -9.44
C GLN A 199 4.56 -0.25 -10.61
N PHE A 200 5.72 -0.89 -10.60
CA PHE A 200 6.04 -1.97 -11.54
C PHE A 200 5.24 -3.22 -11.15
N ALA A 201 4.07 -3.35 -11.75
CA ALA A 201 3.12 -4.40 -11.44
C ALA A 201 3.68 -5.77 -11.82
N THR A 202 3.32 -6.77 -11.01
CA THR A 202 3.59 -8.19 -11.25
C THR A 202 2.29 -8.97 -11.07
N TYR A 203 2.25 -10.22 -11.51
CA TYR A 203 1.06 -11.07 -11.39
C TYR A 203 0.51 -11.16 -9.94
N ASP A 204 1.38 -11.09 -8.95
CA ASP A 204 1.06 -11.24 -7.53
C ASP A 204 0.85 -9.91 -6.79
N GLN A 205 1.14 -8.78 -7.45
CA GLN A 205 1.00 -7.45 -6.82
C GLN A 205 0.73 -6.35 -7.83
N GLY A 206 -0.17 -5.41 -7.43
CA GLY A 206 -0.52 -4.26 -8.26
C GLY A 206 -1.50 -4.63 -9.37
N TRP A 207 -2.59 -5.31 -8.99
CA TRP A 207 -3.57 -5.85 -9.93
C TRP A 207 -4.11 -4.83 -10.94
N ILE A 208 -4.32 -3.55 -10.56
CA ILE A 208 -4.73 -2.51 -11.49
C ILE A 208 -3.69 -2.32 -12.58
N GLY A 209 -2.43 -2.13 -12.19
CA GLY A 209 -1.33 -1.97 -13.15
C GLY A 209 -1.13 -3.20 -14.03
N TRP A 210 -1.26 -4.40 -13.44
CA TRP A 210 -1.19 -5.65 -14.19
C TRP A 210 -2.25 -5.72 -15.30
N PHE A 211 -3.51 -5.43 -14.98
CA PHE A 211 -4.57 -5.48 -15.98
C PHE A 211 -4.53 -4.30 -16.97
N CYS A 212 -4.07 -3.12 -16.57
CA CYS A 212 -3.76 -2.03 -17.50
C CYS A 212 -2.69 -2.46 -18.52
N GLN A 213 -1.65 -3.17 -18.08
CA GLN A 213 -0.64 -3.71 -18.97
C GLN A 213 -1.23 -4.75 -19.93
N LYS A 214 -2.07 -5.69 -19.44
CA LYS A 214 -2.74 -6.68 -20.31
C LYS A 214 -3.67 -6.04 -21.33
N ALA A 215 -4.38 -4.99 -20.97
CA ALA A 215 -5.21 -4.23 -21.87
C ALA A 215 -4.38 -3.53 -22.97
N LEU A 216 -3.23 -2.95 -22.61
CA LEU A 216 -2.31 -2.36 -23.59
C LEU A 216 -1.69 -3.42 -24.52
N GLU A 217 -1.30 -4.58 -23.98
CA GLU A 217 -0.81 -5.71 -24.79
C GLU A 217 -1.88 -6.20 -25.77
N THR A 218 -3.16 -6.24 -25.38
CA THR A 218 -4.30 -6.54 -26.26
C THR A 218 -4.42 -5.49 -27.36
N LYS A 219 -4.42 -4.21 -27.01
CA LYS A 219 -4.50 -3.09 -27.97
C LYS A 219 -3.39 -3.13 -29.02
N CYS A 220 -2.17 -3.45 -28.59
CA CYS A 220 -1.00 -3.53 -29.47
C CYS A 220 -0.89 -4.86 -30.24
N GLY A 221 -1.78 -5.84 -30.00
CA GLY A 221 -1.73 -7.17 -30.60
C GLY A 221 -0.51 -8.00 -30.17
N THR A 222 0.06 -7.70 -29.00
CA THR A 222 1.22 -8.39 -28.45
C THR A 222 0.86 -9.45 -27.41
N LEU A 223 -0.39 -9.45 -26.93
CA LEU A 223 -0.90 -10.51 -26.04
C LEU A 223 -1.01 -11.82 -26.80
N LYS A 224 -0.28 -12.85 -26.37
CA LYS A 224 -0.19 -14.13 -27.09
C LYS A 224 -1.37 -15.06 -26.79
N GLU A 225 -1.89 -15.00 -25.58
CA GLU A 225 -2.97 -15.86 -25.06
C GLU A 225 -3.87 -15.05 -24.13
N PRO A 226 -5.18 -15.39 -24.01
CA PRO A 226 -6.04 -14.79 -23.03
C PRO A 226 -5.43 -14.86 -21.62
N PHE A 227 -5.50 -13.77 -20.87
CA PHE A 227 -5.00 -13.78 -19.49
C PHE A 227 -6.00 -14.45 -18.54
N THR A 228 -5.57 -14.71 -17.32
CA THR A 228 -6.40 -15.41 -16.32
C THR A 228 -6.84 -14.46 -15.21
N ILE A 229 -8.05 -14.70 -14.68
CA ILE A 229 -8.57 -14.06 -13.46
C ILE A 229 -8.95 -15.13 -12.44
N SER A 230 -8.74 -14.86 -11.16
CA SER A 230 -9.14 -15.76 -10.07
C SER A 230 -10.57 -15.47 -9.63
N GLY A 231 -11.39 -16.53 -9.49
CA GLY A 231 -12.79 -16.41 -9.09
C GLY A 231 -13.67 -15.83 -10.18
N THR A 232 -14.74 -15.16 -9.78
CA THR A 232 -15.77 -14.61 -10.67
C THR A 232 -15.42 -13.25 -11.27
N GLY A 233 -14.40 -12.56 -10.72
CA GLY A 233 -14.08 -11.18 -11.07
C GLY A 233 -15.00 -10.14 -10.40
N LYS A 234 -15.95 -10.57 -9.56
CA LYS A 234 -16.93 -9.70 -8.86
C LYS A 234 -16.42 -9.20 -7.49
N GLN A 235 -15.26 -9.64 -7.04
CA GLN A 235 -14.63 -9.17 -5.80
C GLN A 235 -14.36 -7.66 -5.88
N VAL A 236 -14.74 -6.94 -4.82
CA VAL A 236 -14.67 -5.47 -4.77
C VAL A 236 -13.54 -4.99 -3.88
N ARG A 237 -12.81 -4.03 -4.37
CA ARG A 237 -11.84 -3.20 -3.61
C ARG A 237 -12.08 -1.74 -3.93
N ASP A 238 -11.89 -0.89 -2.96
CA ASP A 238 -11.69 0.52 -3.23
C ASP A 238 -10.23 0.78 -3.61
N VAL A 239 -10.04 1.73 -4.52
CA VAL A 239 -8.75 1.97 -5.14
C VAL A 239 -8.30 3.41 -4.93
N LEU A 240 -7.06 3.58 -4.50
CA LEU A 240 -6.49 4.87 -4.15
C LEU A 240 -5.27 5.18 -5.02
N TYR A 241 -5.32 6.31 -5.73
CA TYR A 241 -4.23 6.73 -6.62
C TYR A 241 -3.05 7.30 -5.83
N ALA A 242 -1.84 7.14 -6.35
CA ALA A 242 -0.57 7.51 -5.70
C ALA A 242 -0.52 8.96 -5.20
N ASP A 243 -1.04 9.93 -5.97
CA ASP A 243 -0.98 11.34 -5.59
C ASP A 243 -1.77 11.62 -4.30
N ASP A 244 -2.93 10.97 -4.13
CA ASP A 244 -3.75 11.09 -2.90
C ASP A 244 -3.07 10.43 -1.70
N MET A 245 -2.40 9.28 -1.91
CA MET A 245 -1.60 8.66 -0.85
C MET A 245 -0.44 9.54 -0.39
N VAL A 246 0.30 10.11 -1.35
CA VAL A 246 1.41 11.02 -1.03
C VAL A 246 0.90 12.21 -0.22
N SER A 247 -0.23 12.79 -0.61
CA SER A 247 -0.82 13.91 0.14
C SER A 247 -1.16 13.51 1.57
N LEU A 248 -1.76 12.32 1.79
CA LEU A 248 -2.07 11.79 3.11
C LEU A 248 -0.83 11.68 4.00
N TYR A 249 0.21 11.00 3.51
CA TYR A 249 1.43 10.76 4.29
C TYR A 249 2.12 12.07 4.70
N LEU A 250 2.20 13.03 3.79
CA LEU A 250 2.80 14.32 4.09
C LEU A 250 1.95 15.16 5.04
N GLN A 251 0.64 15.21 4.83
CA GLN A 251 -0.30 15.98 5.66
C GLN A 251 -0.40 15.44 7.09
N THR A 252 -0.26 14.13 7.28
CA THR A 252 -0.32 13.50 8.61
C THR A 252 0.76 14.02 9.56
N VAL A 253 1.91 14.42 9.04
CA VAL A 253 2.99 14.99 9.88
C VAL A 253 2.52 16.29 10.56
N ASP A 254 1.76 17.12 9.85
CA ASP A 254 1.21 18.38 10.38
C ASP A 254 0.05 18.15 11.36
N LYS A 255 -0.53 16.95 11.35
CA LYS A 255 -1.66 16.53 12.21
C LYS A 255 -1.22 15.55 13.31
N ILE A 256 0.08 15.41 13.56
CA ILE A 256 0.60 14.36 14.45
C ILE A 256 0.01 14.38 15.85
N ASP A 257 -0.24 15.55 16.41
CA ASP A 257 -0.80 15.67 17.77
C ASP A 257 -2.18 15.01 17.90
N SER A 258 -2.98 14.99 16.82
CA SER A 258 -4.28 14.32 16.79
C SER A 258 -4.23 12.90 16.22
N ALA A 259 -3.17 12.55 15.49
CA ALA A 259 -3.06 11.28 14.78
C ALA A 259 -2.24 10.21 15.52
N GLN A 260 -1.32 10.62 16.40
CA GLN A 260 -0.42 9.67 17.08
C GLN A 260 -1.19 8.64 17.93
N GLY A 261 -0.71 7.42 17.93
CA GLY A 261 -1.33 6.29 18.62
C GLY A 261 -2.62 5.80 17.97
N GLN A 262 -2.95 6.29 16.77
CA GLN A 262 -4.18 5.92 16.09
C GLN A 262 -3.96 5.09 14.84
N VAL A 263 -5.01 4.34 14.48
CA VAL A 263 -5.12 3.58 13.24
C VAL A 263 -6.20 4.21 12.37
N PHE A 264 -5.97 4.22 11.06
CA PHE A 264 -6.91 4.72 10.06
C PHE A 264 -7.04 3.72 8.93
N ASN A 265 -8.28 3.42 8.51
CA ASN A 265 -8.54 2.76 7.25
C ASN A 265 -8.35 3.75 6.10
N ILE A 266 -7.55 3.35 5.12
CA ILE A 266 -7.17 4.21 4.00
C ILE A 266 -7.47 3.51 2.69
N GLY A 267 -8.26 4.18 1.86
CA GLY A 267 -8.64 3.71 0.55
C GLY A 267 -9.31 4.81 -0.27
N GLY A 268 -9.87 4.44 -1.40
CA GLY A 268 -10.63 5.36 -2.25
C GLY A 268 -12.06 5.60 -1.76
N GLY A 269 -12.52 4.85 -0.75
CA GLY A 269 -13.89 4.85 -0.27
C GLY A 269 -14.87 4.28 -1.29
N ILE A 270 -16.17 4.38 -0.97
CA ILE A 270 -17.24 3.76 -1.77
C ILE A 270 -17.25 4.29 -3.23
N GLU A 271 -17.01 5.58 -3.42
CA GLU A 271 -17.03 6.23 -4.73
C GLU A 271 -15.93 5.69 -5.67
N ASN A 272 -14.80 5.29 -5.10
CA ASN A 272 -13.68 4.70 -5.85
C ASN A 272 -13.61 3.18 -5.70
N SER A 273 -14.68 2.54 -5.27
CA SER A 273 -14.75 1.07 -5.27
C SER A 273 -15.03 0.54 -6.67
N LEU A 274 -14.45 -0.61 -6.99
CA LEU A 274 -14.74 -1.33 -8.23
C LEU A 274 -14.42 -2.82 -8.08
N SER A 275 -15.09 -3.62 -8.89
CA SER A 275 -14.76 -5.02 -9.12
C SER A 275 -13.75 -5.15 -10.26
N LEU A 276 -13.24 -6.35 -10.48
CA LEU A 276 -12.38 -6.62 -11.63
C LEU A 276 -13.13 -6.50 -12.95
N LEU A 277 -14.40 -6.95 -13.01
CA LEU A 277 -15.25 -6.82 -14.20
C LEU A 277 -15.49 -5.34 -14.54
N GLU A 278 -15.69 -4.50 -13.53
CA GLU A 278 -15.85 -3.05 -13.72
C GLU A 278 -14.55 -2.37 -14.17
N LEU A 279 -13.38 -2.81 -13.67
CA LEU A 279 -12.09 -2.37 -14.19
C LEU A 279 -11.96 -2.69 -15.68
N PHE A 280 -12.35 -3.91 -16.10
CA PHE A 280 -12.29 -4.30 -17.49
C PHE A 280 -13.19 -3.43 -18.35
N SER A 281 -14.41 -3.16 -17.92
CA SER A 281 -15.31 -2.26 -18.66
C SER A 281 -14.73 -0.85 -18.82
N ILE A 282 -14.03 -0.33 -17.79
CA ILE A 282 -13.33 0.96 -17.88
C ILE A 282 -12.19 0.89 -18.90
N LEU A 283 -11.37 -0.17 -18.87
CA LEU A 283 -10.23 -0.33 -19.79
C LEU A 283 -10.67 -0.57 -21.24
N GLU A 284 -11.73 -1.35 -21.46
CA GLU A 284 -12.32 -1.57 -22.77
C GLU A 284 -12.81 -0.27 -23.41
N ASN A 285 -13.52 0.55 -22.61
CA ASN A 285 -13.98 1.86 -23.07
C ASN A 285 -12.83 2.85 -23.30
N GLU A 286 -11.82 2.89 -22.41
CA GLU A 286 -10.70 3.85 -22.54
C GLU A 286 -9.79 3.52 -23.73
N LEU A 287 -9.63 2.23 -24.04
CA LEU A 287 -8.70 1.76 -25.08
C LEU A 287 -9.39 1.36 -26.39
N ASP A 288 -10.72 1.33 -26.45
CA ASP A 288 -11.53 0.85 -27.58
C ASP A 288 -11.13 -0.58 -28.01
N ILE A 289 -11.21 -1.52 -27.07
CA ILE A 289 -10.84 -2.93 -27.22
C ILE A 289 -11.87 -3.83 -26.54
N GLN A 290 -11.77 -5.14 -26.81
CA GLN A 290 -12.41 -6.19 -25.99
C GLN A 290 -11.35 -7.04 -25.31
N LEU A 291 -11.54 -7.36 -24.04
CA LEU A 291 -10.64 -8.17 -23.25
C LEU A 291 -11.10 -9.62 -23.21
N GLU A 292 -10.21 -10.53 -23.60
CA GLU A 292 -10.44 -11.98 -23.50
C GLU A 292 -9.66 -12.55 -22.31
N TYR A 293 -10.35 -13.29 -21.43
CA TYR A 293 -9.78 -13.89 -20.25
C TYR A 293 -10.43 -15.23 -19.91
N THR A 294 -9.73 -16.02 -19.11
CA THR A 294 -10.21 -17.30 -18.58
C THR A 294 -10.23 -17.28 -17.05
N HIS A 295 -11.07 -18.11 -16.45
CA HIS A 295 -11.24 -18.16 -15.00
C HIS A 295 -10.37 -19.24 -14.37
N LEU A 296 -9.72 -18.89 -13.26
CA LEU A 296 -9.07 -19.81 -12.32
C LEU A 296 -9.95 -19.95 -11.06
N PRO A 297 -9.74 -20.98 -10.24
CA PRO A 297 -10.38 -21.06 -8.92
C PRO A 297 -10.16 -19.79 -8.10
N PRO A 298 -11.07 -19.45 -7.18
CA PRO A 298 -10.89 -18.35 -6.24
C PRO A 298 -9.56 -18.51 -5.44
N ARG A 299 -8.93 -17.41 -5.12
CA ARG A 299 -7.75 -17.43 -4.24
C ARG A 299 -8.19 -17.67 -2.80
N GLU A 300 -7.39 -18.42 -2.06
CA GLU A 300 -7.56 -18.55 -0.61
C GLU A 300 -7.42 -17.18 0.06
N SER A 301 -8.19 -16.96 1.11
CA SER A 301 -8.19 -15.71 1.90
C SER A 301 -8.46 -14.44 1.08
N ASP A 302 -9.22 -14.54 -0.02
CA ASP A 302 -9.62 -13.38 -0.80
C ASP A 302 -10.98 -12.86 -0.33
N GLN A 303 -11.00 -11.63 0.18
CA GLN A 303 -12.22 -10.95 0.63
C GLN A 303 -13.17 -10.72 -0.56
N ARG A 304 -14.45 -11.02 -0.42
CA ARG A 304 -15.47 -10.70 -1.45
C ARG A 304 -15.61 -9.20 -1.65
N VAL A 305 -15.66 -8.46 -0.55
CA VAL A 305 -15.70 -6.99 -0.55
C VAL A 305 -14.77 -6.49 0.53
N PHE A 306 -13.92 -5.53 0.20
CA PHE A 306 -13.34 -4.61 1.16
C PHE A 306 -13.34 -3.20 0.57
N VAL A 307 -14.03 -2.31 1.23
CA VAL A 307 -14.02 -0.86 0.99
C VAL A 307 -13.73 -0.21 2.32
N ALA A 308 -12.75 0.68 2.37
CA ALA A 308 -12.42 1.41 3.58
C ALA A 308 -13.51 2.45 3.89
N ASP A 309 -14.04 2.44 5.11
CA ASP A 309 -14.69 3.63 5.66
C ASP A 309 -13.58 4.63 6.02
N ILE A 310 -13.52 5.73 5.29
CA ILE A 310 -12.50 6.78 5.46
C ILE A 310 -12.95 7.97 6.31
N THR A 311 -14.12 7.84 6.96
CA THR A 311 -14.72 8.92 7.78
C THR A 311 -13.75 9.42 8.85
N LYS A 312 -13.08 8.51 9.55
CA LYS A 312 -12.10 8.86 10.59
C LYS A 312 -10.89 9.63 10.03
N ALA A 313 -10.38 9.23 8.86
CA ALA A 313 -9.29 9.94 8.20
C ALA A 313 -9.72 11.35 7.78
N LYS A 314 -10.95 11.52 7.30
CA LYS A 314 -11.52 12.80 6.95
C LYS A 314 -11.67 13.72 8.16
N GLU A 315 -12.20 13.21 9.26
CA GLU A 315 -12.45 14.01 10.47
C GLU A 315 -11.16 14.42 11.21
N ILE A 316 -10.20 13.51 11.35
CA ILE A 316 -8.99 13.73 12.15
C ILE A 316 -7.85 14.31 11.32
N LEU A 317 -7.65 13.79 10.11
CA LEU A 317 -6.54 14.20 9.25
C LEU A 317 -6.93 15.30 8.26
N ASP A 318 -8.22 15.66 8.15
CA ASP A 318 -8.74 16.59 7.14
C ASP A 318 -8.38 16.15 5.71
N TRP A 319 -8.41 14.82 5.48
CA TRP A 319 -8.00 14.22 4.23
C TRP A 319 -9.10 13.36 3.61
N GLU A 320 -9.25 13.49 2.29
CA GLU A 320 -10.08 12.63 1.46
C GLU A 320 -9.44 12.45 0.07
N PRO A 321 -9.70 11.33 -0.64
CA PRO A 321 -9.23 11.13 -2.00
C PRO A 321 -9.85 12.15 -2.96
N ARG A 322 -9.04 12.69 -3.88
CA ARG A 322 -9.44 13.69 -4.87
C ARG A 322 -9.43 13.16 -6.29
N ILE A 323 -8.70 12.06 -6.52
CA ILE A 323 -8.56 11.47 -7.85
C ILE A 323 -9.54 10.31 -7.98
N SER A 324 -10.51 10.45 -8.90
CA SER A 324 -11.47 9.40 -9.17
C SER A 324 -10.78 8.17 -9.81
N LYS A 325 -11.39 6.99 -9.63
CA LYS A 325 -10.93 5.74 -10.26
C LYS A 325 -10.74 5.88 -11.77
N TYR A 326 -11.61 6.62 -12.46
CA TYR A 326 -11.51 6.85 -13.91
C TYR A 326 -10.26 7.66 -14.29
N ILE A 327 -10.00 8.76 -13.60
CA ILE A 327 -8.81 9.59 -13.81
C ILE A 327 -7.54 8.81 -13.45
N GLY A 328 -7.55 8.12 -12.33
CA GLY A 328 -6.40 7.35 -11.86
C GLY A 328 -6.05 6.18 -12.79
N ILE A 329 -7.06 5.44 -13.30
CA ILE A 329 -6.84 4.34 -14.26
C ILE A 329 -6.26 4.88 -15.57
N ARG A 330 -6.78 6.00 -16.11
CA ARG A 330 -6.21 6.65 -17.29
C ARG A 330 -4.74 7.04 -17.07
N LYS A 331 -4.42 7.70 -15.97
CA LYS A 331 -3.03 8.03 -15.60
C LYS A 331 -2.14 6.79 -15.48
N MET A 332 -2.69 5.66 -14.99
CA MET A 332 -1.93 4.40 -14.92
C MET A 332 -1.65 3.82 -16.31
N VAL A 333 -2.64 3.84 -17.22
CA VAL A 333 -2.48 3.43 -18.60
C VAL A 333 -1.43 4.29 -19.31
N GLU A 334 -1.50 5.61 -19.15
CA GLU A 334 -0.52 6.55 -19.72
C GLU A 334 0.90 6.27 -19.20
N TRP A 335 1.05 6.03 -17.89
CA TRP A 335 2.34 5.72 -17.31
C TRP A 335 2.95 4.42 -17.85
N ILE A 336 2.14 3.35 -17.96
CA ILE A 336 2.61 2.06 -18.49
C ILE A 336 2.96 2.20 -19.99
N SER A 337 2.19 2.97 -20.75
CA SER A 337 2.47 3.22 -22.17
C SER A 337 3.80 3.97 -22.41
N GLY A 338 4.32 4.65 -21.41
CA GLY A 338 5.60 5.36 -21.45
C GLY A 338 6.80 4.56 -20.96
N LEU A 339 6.61 3.29 -20.54
CA LEU A 339 7.70 2.38 -20.12
C LEU A 339 8.35 1.68 -21.30
#